data_9249962373f12d38a049e85ccb181b80
#
_entry.id   9249962373f12d38a049e85ccb181b80
#
_cell.length_a   1.000
_cell.length_b   1.000
_cell.length_c   1.000
_cell.angle_alpha   90.00
_cell.angle_beta   90.00
_cell.angle_gamma   90.00
#
_symmetry.space_group_name_H-M   'P 1'
#
loop_
_entity.id
_entity.type
_entity.pdbx_description
1 polymer ?
#
loop_
_entity_poly.entity_id
_entity_poly.type
_entity_poly.pdbx_seq_one_letter_code
_entity_poly.pdbx_strand_id
1 'polypeptide(L)'
;MLDATWCSRRRKRLVDALKPPGTLWFDQADSLRYLAGFHVDPFSLGSGYGGVLAVHPDGTAELWHDDRLPDSAADCHVDQRHEVHWYNGRTPPVGLRALAVVNALPKGFLGQFCDHPGSPGADRVISELARLRRAKDPDEIALIVRCCRAGEAGHAWGRENIHAGMTETQVYAWVQQACTLAAGEAVIVYGDFAVSPGPSRGGGPPTDRVLKPGDLFILDFSVVIGGYRSDFTATWCVGHANPHQARLYETACQAMTAAEAMLVPGNTAHAVHQAMKQVFTDAGLGDAFPHHAGHGLGLGHPEGPFFVPGSQEVLVAGDLVTLEPGAYVDGVGGLRIERNYLVGADRLPAGAVPEVGLPSATGLLTLTRHALGFQTGR
;
A
#
# COMPACT_ATOMS: atom_id res chain seq x y z
N MET A 1 -4.29 13.65 7.03
CA MET A 1 -5.64 13.49 6.46
C MET A 1 -5.62 13.96 5.04
N LEU A 2 -6.52 13.45 4.18
CA LEU A 2 -6.65 13.99 2.82
C LEU A 2 -7.21 15.41 2.87
N ASP A 3 -6.83 16.22 1.88
CA ASP A 3 -7.18 17.65 1.83
C ASP A 3 -8.40 17.89 0.92
N ALA A 4 -9.28 18.82 1.32
CA ALA A 4 -10.50 19.16 0.59
C ALA A 4 -10.23 19.61 -0.85
N THR A 5 -9.19 20.41 -1.05
CA THR A 5 -8.79 20.92 -2.37
C THR A 5 -8.39 19.77 -3.30
N TRP A 6 -7.64 18.79 -2.79
CA TRP A 6 -7.22 17.65 -3.59
C TRP A 6 -8.39 16.70 -3.88
N CYS A 7 -9.27 16.45 -2.93
CA CYS A 7 -10.47 15.64 -3.18
C CYS A 7 -11.34 16.27 -4.28
N SER A 8 -11.58 17.58 -4.24
CA SER A 8 -12.30 18.30 -5.29
C SER A 8 -11.60 18.21 -6.65
N ARG A 9 -10.26 18.37 -6.69
CA ARG A 9 -9.47 18.23 -7.92
C ARG A 9 -9.52 16.81 -8.50
N ARG A 10 -9.51 15.76 -7.65
CA ARG A 10 -9.66 14.36 -8.08
C ARG A 10 -10.99 14.11 -8.75
N ARG A 11 -12.09 14.57 -8.12
CA ARG A 11 -13.43 14.50 -8.74
C ARG A 11 -13.47 15.22 -10.06
N LYS A 12 -12.93 16.44 -10.13
CA LYS A 12 -12.91 17.19 -11.38
C LYS A 12 -12.10 16.48 -12.47
N ARG A 13 -10.90 15.95 -12.17
CA ARG A 13 -10.12 15.16 -13.13
C ARG A 13 -10.89 13.94 -13.63
N LEU A 14 -11.64 13.26 -12.75
CA LEU A 14 -12.45 12.10 -13.11
C LEU A 14 -13.58 12.47 -14.05
N VAL A 15 -14.38 13.49 -13.74
CA VAL A 15 -15.51 13.89 -14.58
C VAL A 15 -15.05 14.52 -15.90
N ASP A 16 -13.94 15.27 -15.91
CA ASP A 16 -13.37 15.84 -17.15
C ASP A 16 -12.89 14.74 -18.12
N ALA A 17 -12.33 13.63 -17.59
CA ALA A 17 -11.88 12.50 -18.39
C ALA A 17 -13.03 11.62 -18.88
N LEU A 18 -13.99 11.34 -18.01
CA LEU A 18 -15.11 10.45 -18.33
C LEU A 18 -16.25 11.15 -19.08
N LYS A 19 -16.46 12.45 -18.83
CA LYS A 19 -17.61 13.24 -19.33
C LYS A 19 -18.92 12.48 -19.14
N PRO A 20 -19.27 12.10 -17.90
CA PRO A 20 -20.41 11.26 -17.64
C PRO A 20 -21.71 12.02 -18.00
N PRO A 21 -22.70 11.35 -18.60
CA PRO A 21 -23.99 11.97 -18.93
C PRO A 21 -24.88 12.21 -17.70
N GLY A 22 -24.51 11.67 -16.54
CA GLY A 22 -25.22 11.77 -15.28
C GLY A 22 -24.33 11.51 -14.09
N THR A 23 -24.92 11.39 -12.92
CA THR A 23 -24.24 11.16 -11.65
C THR A 23 -23.54 9.80 -11.63
N LEU A 24 -22.28 9.78 -11.21
CA LEU A 24 -21.52 8.57 -10.92
C LEU A 24 -21.72 8.18 -9.45
N TRP A 25 -22.02 6.91 -9.20
CA TRP A 25 -22.30 6.37 -7.87
C TRP A 25 -21.23 5.37 -7.46
N PHE A 26 -20.68 5.55 -6.26
CA PHE A 26 -19.57 4.75 -5.72
C PHE A 26 -19.93 4.23 -4.33
N ASP A 27 -19.51 3.00 -4.00
CA ASP A 27 -19.59 2.46 -2.64
C ASP A 27 -18.32 1.72 -2.18
N GLN A 28 -17.34 1.56 -3.09
CA GLN A 28 -16.06 0.97 -2.70
C GLN A 28 -15.26 1.92 -1.80
N ALA A 29 -14.73 1.40 -0.70
CA ALA A 29 -14.00 2.17 0.30
C ALA A 29 -12.85 3.01 -0.30
N ASP A 30 -12.11 2.43 -1.26
CA ASP A 30 -11.01 3.11 -1.94
C ASP A 30 -11.49 4.29 -2.78
N SER A 31 -12.63 4.15 -3.49
CA SER A 31 -13.22 5.22 -4.28
C SER A 31 -13.69 6.38 -3.39
N LEU A 32 -14.37 6.06 -2.29
CA LEU A 32 -14.85 7.05 -1.32
C LEU A 32 -13.67 7.76 -0.66
N ARG A 33 -12.62 7.01 -0.30
CA ARG A 33 -11.41 7.59 0.27
C ARG A 33 -10.70 8.53 -0.70
N TYR A 34 -10.48 8.10 -1.94
CA TYR A 34 -9.78 8.87 -2.96
C TYR A 34 -10.53 10.14 -3.35
N LEU A 35 -11.85 10.04 -3.57
CA LEU A 35 -12.66 11.12 -4.13
C LEU A 35 -13.24 12.08 -3.08
N ALA A 36 -13.42 11.62 -1.85
CA ALA A 36 -14.09 12.40 -0.80
C ALA A 36 -13.32 12.47 0.52
N GLY A 37 -12.20 11.79 0.65
CA GLY A 37 -11.49 11.70 1.93
C GLY A 37 -12.22 10.86 2.98
N PHE A 38 -13.39 10.30 2.65
CA PHE A 38 -14.18 9.50 3.58
C PHE A 38 -13.48 8.19 3.92
N HIS A 39 -13.35 7.92 5.21
CA HIS A 39 -12.71 6.71 5.71
C HIS A 39 -13.44 6.20 6.94
N VAL A 40 -13.72 4.91 6.95
CA VAL A 40 -14.26 4.24 8.13
C VAL A 40 -13.10 3.52 8.81
N ASP A 41 -12.81 3.94 10.03
CA ASP A 41 -11.77 3.33 10.84
C ASP A 41 -12.09 1.84 11.09
N PRO A 42 -11.22 0.90 10.71
CA PRO A 42 -11.46 -0.53 10.85
C PRO A 42 -11.55 -1.00 12.31
N PHE A 43 -11.08 -0.19 13.26
CA PHE A 43 -11.20 -0.47 14.70
C PHE A 43 -12.52 0.00 15.30
N SER A 44 -13.35 0.72 14.55
CA SER A 44 -14.67 1.14 15.00
C SER A 44 -15.72 0.04 14.80
N LEU A 45 -16.84 0.14 15.52
CA LEU A 45 -18.01 -0.72 15.29
C LEU A 45 -18.60 -0.56 13.88
N GLY A 46 -18.13 0.45 13.15
CA GLY A 46 -18.52 0.73 11.78
C GLY A 46 -17.68 0.02 10.74
N SER A 47 -16.61 -0.69 11.13
CA SER A 47 -15.72 -1.34 10.19
C SER A 47 -16.46 -2.26 9.21
N GLY A 48 -16.03 -2.27 7.96
CA GLY A 48 -16.61 -3.09 6.90
C GLY A 48 -17.80 -2.46 6.18
N TYR A 49 -18.25 -1.28 6.58
CA TYR A 49 -19.20 -0.49 5.80
C TYR A 49 -18.79 0.98 5.75
N GLY A 50 -18.88 1.57 4.60
CA GLY A 50 -18.58 2.98 4.39
C GLY A 50 -19.86 3.80 4.20
N GLY A 51 -20.06 4.23 2.98
CA GLY A 51 -21.21 5.03 2.56
C GLY A 51 -21.45 4.86 1.08
N VAL A 52 -22.28 5.72 0.54
CA VAL A 52 -22.47 5.86 -0.91
C VAL A 52 -22.13 7.29 -1.30
N LEU A 53 -21.25 7.44 -2.27
CA LEU A 53 -20.81 8.71 -2.81
C LEU A 53 -21.43 8.92 -4.19
N ALA A 54 -22.11 10.05 -4.39
CA ALA A 54 -22.51 10.55 -5.68
C ALA A 54 -21.51 11.62 -6.14
N VAL A 55 -21.01 11.51 -7.36
CA VAL A 55 -20.21 12.55 -8.02
C VAL A 55 -20.96 13.02 -9.25
N HIS A 56 -21.32 14.31 -9.29
CA HIS A 56 -22.09 14.92 -10.36
C HIS A 56 -21.21 15.36 -11.53
N PRO A 57 -21.77 15.56 -12.73
CA PRO A 57 -21.00 15.97 -13.92
C PRO A 57 -20.23 17.28 -13.77
N ASP A 58 -20.61 18.16 -12.83
CA ASP A 58 -19.88 19.40 -12.50
C ASP A 58 -18.75 19.21 -11.49
N GLY A 59 -18.60 17.99 -10.93
CA GLY A 59 -17.59 17.64 -9.93
C GLY A 59 -18.02 17.87 -8.48
N THR A 60 -19.23 18.36 -8.23
CA THR A 60 -19.83 18.38 -6.88
C THR A 60 -20.12 16.95 -6.41
N ALA A 61 -20.19 16.76 -5.09
CA ALA A 61 -20.39 15.43 -4.52
C ALA A 61 -21.30 15.43 -3.30
N GLU A 62 -22.04 14.35 -3.15
CA GLU A 62 -22.90 14.08 -2.01
C GLU A 62 -22.55 12.72 -1.41
N LEU A 63 -22.55 12.62 -0.07
CA LEU A 63 -22.26 11.38 0.66
C LEU A 63 -23.45 10.99 1.53
N TRP A 64 -23.94 9.77 1.35
CA TRP A 64 -24.88 9.09 2.26
C TRP A 64 -24.13 8.12 3.14
N HIS A 65 -24.33 8.21 4.46
CA HIS A 65 -23.73 7.30 5.45
C HIS A 65 -24.72 7.07 6.60
N ASP A 66 -24.50 6.00 7.36
CA ASP A 66 -25.33 5.72 8.53
C ASP A 66 -24.94 6.55 9.75
N ASP A 67 -25.86 6.65 10.73
CA ASP A 67 -25.76 7.45 11.95
C ASP A 67 -24.85 6.82 13.04
N ARG A 68 -24.23 5.67 12.77
CA ARG A 68 -23.31 4.98 13.71
C ARG A 68 -21.84 5.15 13.32
N LEU A 69 -21.55 5.95 12.32
CA LEU A 69 -20.17 6.26 11.99
C LEU A 69 -19.56 7.21 13.03
N PRO A 70 -18.33 6.96 13.46
CA PRO A 70 -17.61 7.85 14.36
C PRO A 70 -17.25 9.16 13.66
N ASP A 71 -16.63 10.06 14.41
CA ASP A 71 -16.22 11.39 13.95
C ASP A 71 -15.34 11.39 12.68
N SER A 72 -14.76 10.24 12.30
CA SER A 72 -14.04 10.07 11.03
C SER A 72 -14.88 10.41 9.79
N ALA A 73 -16.20 10.27 9.86
CA ALA A 73 -17.10 10.76 8.82
C ALA A 73 -17.15 12.29 8.76
N ALA A 74 -16.81 12.99 9.82
CA ALA A 74 -16.75 14.46 9.86
C ALA A 74 -15.65 15.03 8.95
N ASP A 75 -14.61 14.26 8.70
CA ASP A 75 -13.45 14.67 7.91
C ASP A 75 -13.62 14.46 6.40
N CYS A 76 -14.80 14.06 5.93
CA CYS A 76 -15.06 13.92 4.51
C CYS A 76 -15.27 15.27 3.81
N HIS A 77 -14.84 15.32 2.55
CA HIS A 77 -14.81 16.54 1.73
C HIS A 77 -15.81 16.44 0.58
N VAL A 78 -17.06 16.68 0.90
CA VAL A 78 -18.21 16.67 -0.03
C VAL A 78 -19.03 17.95 0.11
N ASP A 79 -19.87 18.25 -0.87
CA ASP A 79 -20.72 19.44 -0.87
C ASP A 79 -21.95 19.25 0.03
N GLN A 80 -22.48 18.02 0.10
CA GLN A 80 -23.60 17.68 0.98
C GLN A 80 -23.38 16.32 1.65
N ARG A 81 -23.86 16.19 2.89
CA ARG A 81 -23.86 14.95 3.67
C ARG A 81 -25.27 14.59 4.06
N HIS A 82 -25.61 13.30 3.92
CA HIS A 82 -26.90 12.74 4.27
C HIS A 82 -26.70 11.63 5.29
N GLU A 83 -27.04 11.91 6.55
CA GLU A 83 -27.03 10.93 7.62
C GLU A 83 -28.30 10.10 7.57
N VAL A 84 -28.17 8.78 7.57
CA VAL A 84 -29.28 7.83 7.48
C VAL A 84 -29.38 7.06 8.79
N HIS A 85 -30.55 7.10 9.41
CA HIS A 85 -30.79 6.34 10.64
C HIS A 85 -30.75 4.83 10.37
N TRP A 86 -29.86 4.14 11.06
CA TRP A 86 -29.77 2.69 11.07
C TRP A 86 -29.94 2.08 12.45
N TYR A 87 -29.20 2.57 13.44
CA TYR A 87 -29.19 1.96 14.77
C TYR A 87 -28.72 2.92 15.86
N ASN A 88 -29.56 3.18 16.85
CA ASN A 88 -29.27 4.10 17.96
C ASN A 88 -28.84 3.40 19.27
N GLY A 89 -28.71 2.08 19.29
CA GLY A 89 -28.35 1.30 20.47
C GLY A 89 -29.49 1.07 21.48
N ARG A 90 -30.69 1.62 21.22
CA ARG A 90 -31.85 1.52 22.12
C ARG A 90 -33.00 0.69 21.56
N THR A 91 -33.04 0.58 20.23
CA THR A 91 -34.02 -0.22 19.48
C THR A 91 -33.28 -1.18 18.57
N PRO A 92 -33.92 -2.27 18.09
CA PRO A 92 -33.30 -3.10 17.05
C PRO A 92 -32.88 -2.27 15.84
N PRO A 93 -31.81 -2.67 15.12
CA PRO A 93 -31.39 -1.97 13.90
C PRO A 93 -32.47 -2.05 12.82
N VAL A 94 -32.52 -1.02 11.98
CA VAL A 94 -33.44 -0.98 10.83
C VAL A 94 -32.85 -1.82 9.69
N GLY A 95 -33.04 -3.14 9.75
CA GLY A 95 -32.56 -4.06 8.74
C GLY A 95 -31.03 -4.14 8.66
N LEU A 96 -30.51 -4.53 7.49
CA LEU A 96 -29.08 -4.55 7.21
C LEU A 96 -28.54 -3.13 7.01
N ARG A 97 -27.40 -2.83 7.59
CA ARG A 97 -26.76 -1.51 7.59
C ARG A 97 -26.59 -0.93 6.18
N ALA A 98 -25.99 -1.68 5.26
CA ALA A 98 -25.82 -1.24 3.89
C ALA A 98 -27.14 -0.95 3.17
N LEU A 99 -28.18 -1.79 3.40
CA LEU A 99 -29.49 -1.59 2.78
C LEU A 99 -30.21 -0.35 3.33
N ALA A 100 -30.02 0.00 4.59
CA ALA A 100 -30.60 1.23 5.15
C ALA A 100 -30.11 2.46 4.36
N VAL A 101 -28.82 2.55 4.06
CA VAL A 101 -28.27 3.66 3.29
C VAL A 101 -28.72 3.60 1.84
N VAL A 102 -28.65 2.44 1.17
CA VAL A 102 -29.08 2.28 -0.23
C VAL A 102 -30.56 2.64 -0.40
N ASN A 103 -31.41 2.26 0.55
CA ASN A 103 -32.85 2.57 0.51
C ASN A 103 -33.15 4.08 0.70
N ALA A 104 -32.22 4.84 1.27
CA ALA A 104 -32.34 6.28 1.45
C ALA A 104 -31.85 7.09 0.24
N LEU A 105 -31.26 6.43 -0.76
CA LEU A 105 -30.77 7.11 -1.96
C LEU A 105 -31.93 7.70 -2.78
N PRO A 106 -31.70 8.80 -3.50
CA PRO A 106 -32.73 9.45 -4.29
C PRO A 106 -33.24 8.55 -5.44
N LYS A 107 -34.45 8.78 -5.90
CA LYS A 107 -35.09 8.01 -7.00
C LYS A 107 -34.28 7.97 -8.32
N GLY A 108 -33.27 8.84 -8.47
CA GLY A 108 -32.35 8.84 -9.62
C GLY A 108 -31.26 7.78 -9.53
N PHE A 109 -31.10 7.11 -8.41
CA PHE A 109 -30.20 5.97 -8.28
C PHE A 109 -30.85 4.73 -8.91
N LEU A 110 -30.21 4.15 -9.90
CA LEU A 110 -30.74 3.02 -10.67
C LEU A 110 -30.25 1.65 -10.17
N GLY A 111 -29.73 1.59 -8.94
CA GLY A 111 -29.25 0.32 -8.35
C GLY A 111 -27.87 -0.12 -8.83
N GLN A 112 -27.08 0.76 -9.44
CA GLN A 112 -25.80 0.42 -10.04
C GLN A 112 -24.68 1.33 -9.51
N PHE A 113 -23.60 0.72 -9.04
CA PHE A 113 -22.36 1.40 -8.67
C PHE A 113 -21.33 1.29 -9.79
N CYS A 114 -20.72 2.39 -10.15
CA CYS A 114 -19.81 2.48 -11.29
C CYS A 114 -18.39 1.95 -10.97
N ASP A 115 -18.10 1.64 -9.71
CA ASP A 115 -16.85 1.05 -9.25
C ASP A 115 -16.97 -0.46 -8.92
N HIS A 116 -18.09 -1.09 -9.29
CA HIS A 116 -18.24 -2.54 -9.18
C HIS A 116 -17.92 -3.22 -10.52
N PRO A 117 -16.95 -4.14 -10.57
CA PRO A 117 -16.68 -4.94 -11.77
C PRO A 117 -17.94 -5.66 -12.26
N GLY A 118 -18.20 -5.58 -13.55
CA GLY A 118 -19.39 -6.15 -14.18
C GLY A 118 -20.62 -5.23 -14.22
N SER A 119 -20.63 -4.09 -13.54
CA SER A 119 -21.67 -3.08 -13.74
C SER A 119 -21.48 -2.39 -15.10
N PRO A 120 -22.57 -1.99 -15.78
CA PRO A 120 -22.49 -1.31 -17.06
C PRO A 120 -21.63 -0.04 -17.00
N GLY A 121 -20.59 0.01 -17.82
CA GLY A 121 -19.64 1.14 -17.86
C GLY A 121 -18.61 1.20 -16.75
N ALA A 122 -18.63 0.28 -15.79
CA ALA A 122 -17.71 0.25 -14.66
C ALA A 122 -16.23 0.10 -15.10
N ASP A 123 -15.95 -0.73 -16.08
CA ASP A 123 -14.57 -0.96 -16.55
C ASP A 123 -13.86 0.34 -16.94
N ARG A 124 -14.58 1.27 -17.57
CA ARG A 124 -14.05 2.57 -17.93
C ARG A 124 -13.77 3.44 -16.71
N VAL A 125 -14.68 3.43 -15.73
CA VAL A 125 -14.53 4.19 -14.48
C VAL A 125 -13.39 3.62 -13.64
N ILE A 126 -13.36 2.31 -13.46
CA ILE A 126 -12.30 1.60 -12.71
C ILE A 126 -10.93 1.85 -13.35
N SER A 127 -10.82 1.72 -14.67
CA SER A 127 -9.57 1.98 -15.38
C SER A 127 -9.11 3.44 -15.24
N GLU A 128 -10.03 4.39 -15.28
CA GLU A 128 -9.71 5.81 -15.12
C GLU A 128 -9.31 6.14 -13.68
N LEU A 129 -9.98 5.57 -12.67
CA LEU A 129 -9.57 5.68 -11.27
C LEU A 129 -8.17 5.11 -11.06
N ALA A 130 -7.88 3.93 -11.60
CA ALA A 130 -6.56 3.31 -11.53
C ALA A 130 -5.49 4.23 -12.16
N ARG A 131 -5.78 4.81 -13.33
CA ARG A 131 -4.88 5.75 -14.01
C ARG A 131 -4.64 7.02 -13.18
N LEU A 132 -5.68 7.60 -12.60
CA LEU A 132 -5.59 8.82 -11.79
C LEU A 132 -4.82 8.60 -10.49
N ARG A 133 -4.93 7.41 -9.89
CA ARG A 133 -4.24 7.03 -8.65
C ARG A 133 -2.74 6.77 -8.84
N ARG A 134 -2.25 6.69 -10.09
CA ARG A 134 -0.83 6.50 -10.39
C ARG A 134 0.02 7.66 -9.86
N ALA A 135 -0.22 8.87 -10.35
CA ALA A 135 0.49 10.06 -9.89
C ALA A 135 -0.13 10.57 -8.58
N LYS A 136 0.55 10.31 -7.47
CA LYS A 136 0.07 10.68 -6.13
C LYS A 136 0.04 12.19 -5.94
N ASP A 137 -1.05 12.68 -5.38
CA ASP A 137 -1.15 14.07 -4.91
C ASP A 137 -0.38 14.25 -3.58
N PRO A 138 0.01 15.49 -3.22
CA PRO A 138 0.82 15.75 -2.01
C PRO A 138 0.24 15.23 -0.71
N ASP A 139 -1.08 15.26 -0.55
CA ASP A 139 -1.77 14.76 0.65
C ASP A 139 -1.72 13.23 0.75
N GLU A 140 -1.73 12.52 -0.39
CA GLU A 140 -1.52 11.06 -0.45
C GLU A 140 -0.08 10.71 -0.08
N ILE A 141 0.90 11.41 -0.67
CA ILE A 141 2.33 11.22 -0.37
C ILE A 141 2.58 11.41 1.14
N ALA A 142 2.00 12.45 1.74
CA ALA A 142 2.15 12.71 3.17
C ALA A 142 1.62 11.57 4.05
N LEU A 143 0.48 10.96 3.68
CA LEU A 143 -0.07 9.79 4.39
C LEU A 143 0.83 8.57 4.24
N ILE A 144 1.29 8.27 3.03
CA ILE A 144 2.18 7.12 2.78
C ILE A 144 3.51 7.28 3.54
N VAL A 145 4.05 8.50 3.59
CA VAL A 145 5.25 8.78 4.39
C VAL A 145 5.00 8.53 5.89
N ARG A 146 3.83 8.85 6.42
CA ARG A 146 3.48 8.50 7.82
C ARG A 146 3.46 6.98 8.01
N CYS A 147 2.89 6.22 7.06
CA CYS A 147 2.93 4.75 7.09
C CYS A 147 4.38 4.25 7.08
N CYS A 148 5.24 4.80 6.21
CA CYS A 148 6.66 4.44 6.18
C CYS A 148 7.36 4.70 7.53
N ARG A 149 7.12 5.87 8.17
CA ARG A 149 7.74 6.18 9.48
C ARG A 149 7.29 5.22 10.57
N ALA A 150 6.01 4.87 10.60
CA ALA A 150 5.51 3.86 11.53
C ALA A 150 6.14 2.49 11.28
N GLY A 151 6.22 2.07 10.02
CA GLY A 151 6.86 0.80 9.65
C GLY A 151 8.36 0.75 9.95
N GLU A 152 9.09 1.87 9.76
CA GLU A 152 10.51 1.97 10.14
C GLU A 152 10.75 1.70 11.63
N ALA A 153 9.84 2.11 12.50
CA ALA A 153 9.92 1.80 13.93
C ALA A 153 9.78 0.28 14.19
N GLY A 154 8.91 -0.40 13.45
CA GLY A 154 8.79 -1.86 13.49
C GLY A 154 10.05 -2.57 13.03
N HIS A 155 10.64 -2.13 11.92
CA HIS A 155 11.93 -2.66 11.42
C HIS A 155 13.10 -2.38 12.37
N ALA A 156 13.15 -1.19 12.98
CA ALA A 156 14.18 -0.86 13.97
C ALA A 156 14.07 -1.78 15.19
N TRP A 157 12.83 -2.02 15.68
CA TRP A 157 12.60 -2.98 16.75
C TRP A 157 13.08 -4.38 16.33
N GLY A 158 12.73 -4.84 15.13
CA GLY A 158 13.11 -6.14 14.60
C GLY A 158 14.63 -6.33 14.59
N ARG A 159 15.36 -5.35 14.05
CA ARG A 159 16.83 -5.36 14.01
C ARG A 159 17.48 -5.54 15.39
N GLU A 160 16.90 -4.90 16.39
CA GLU A 160 17.49 -4.85 17.74
C GLU A 160 17.10 -6.04 18.62
N ASN A 161 15.95 -6.66 18.34
CA ASN A 161 15.33 -7.59 19.30
C ASN A 161 15.08 -9.00 18.77
N ILE A 162 15.05 -9.24 17.47
CA ILE A 162 14.84 -10.58 16.92
C ILE A 162 16.01 -11.48 17.31
N HIS A 163 15.71 -12.64 17.95
CA HIS A 163 16.68 -13.62 18.39
C HIS A 163 16.10 -15.04 18.39
N ALA A 164 16.97 -16.04 18.45
CA ALA A 164 16.59 -17.43 18.60
C ALA A 164 15.73 -17.67 19.86
N GLY A 165 14.72 -18.51 19.74
CA GLY A 165 13.76 -18.82 20.81
C GLY A 165 12.48 -17.98 20.76
N MET A 166 12.43 -16.87 20.02
CA MET A 166 11.16 -16.16 19.74
C MET A 166 10.29 -16.95 18.75
N THR A 167 8.98 -16.78 18.82
CA THR A 167 8.07 -17.25 17.76
C THR A 167 7.80 -16.14 16.75
N GLU A 168 7.40 -16.51 15.53
CA GLU A 168 6.95 -15.55 14.50
C GLU A 168 5.83 -14.65 15.04
N THR A 169 4.86 -15.23 15.77
CA THR A 169 3.76 -14.50 16.41
C THR A 169 4.23 -13.49 17.46
N GLN A 170 5.26 -13.83 18.25
CA GLN A 170 5.84 -12.89 19.20
C GLN A 170 6.49 -11.70 18.48
N VAL A 171 7.24 -11.96 17.41
CA VAL A 171 7.83 -10.88 16.59
C VAL A 171 6.74 -9.98 16.02
N TYR A 172 5.69 -10.56 15.44
CA TYR A 172 4.54 -9.79 14.93
C TYR A 172 3.94 -8.87 16.00
N ALA A 173 3.65 -9.41 17.20
CA ALA A 173 3.03 -8.65 18.27
C ALA A 173 3.88 -7.42 18.69
N TRP A 174 5.18 -7.58 18.77
CA TRP A 174 6.09 -6.49 19.12
C TRP A 174 6.26 -5.47 17.98
N VAL A 175 6.31 -5.93 16.74
CA VAL A 175 6.33 -5.04 15.56
C VAL A 175 5.05 -4.23 15.48
N GLN A 176 3.87 -4.87 15.67
CA GLN A 176 2.59 -4.18 15.75
C GLN A 176 2.61 -3.08 16.83
N GLN A 177 3.13 -3.39 18.01
CA GLN A 177 3.25 -2.42 19.10
C GLN A 177 4.16 -1.25 18.70
N ALA A 178 5.34 -1.52 18.15
CA ALA A 178 6.29 -0.49 17.74
C ALA A 178 5.69 0.46 16.69
N CYS A 179 5.01 -0.10 15.68
CA CYS A 179 4.33 0.67 14.63
C CYS A 179 3.21 1.53 15.21
N THR A 180 2.38 0.97 16.08
CA THR A 180 1.24 1.68 16.72
C THR A 180 1.72 2.86 17.57
N LEU A 181 2.78 2.65 18.38
CA LEU A 181 3.35 3.73 19.21
C LEU A 181 3.98 4.83 18.36
N ALA A 182 4.66 4.48 17.29
CA ALA A 182 5.28 5.45 16.38
C ALA A 182 4.25 6.24 15.56
N ALA A 183 3.14 5.61 15.18
CA ALA A 183 2.04 6.27 14.49
C ALA A 183 1.28 7.25 15.38
N GLY A 184 1.22 6.99 16.70
CA GLY A 184 0.42 7.74 17.66
C GLY A 184 -1.09 7.46 17.56
N GLU A 185 -1.49 6.46 16.79
CA GLU A 185 -2.86 6.01 16.58
C GLU A 185 -2.91 4.49 16.34
N ALA A 186 -4.08 3.89 16.43
CA ALA A 186 -4.26 2.49 16.08
C ALA A 186 -4.00 2.31 14.57
N VAL A 187 -3.15 1.35 14.22
CA VAL A 187 -2.79 1.03 12.83
C VAL A 187 -2.95 -0.45 12.56
N ILE A 188 -3.23 -0.80 11.29
CA ILE A 188 -3.15 -2.18 10.85
C ILE A 188 -1.73 -2.46 10.38
N VAL A 189 -1.16 -3.57 10.87
CA VAL A 189 0.09 -4.15 10.39
C VAL A 189 -0.24 -5.54 9.86
N TYR A 190 0.08 -5.79 8.60
CA TYR A 190 -0.13 -7.10 7.97
C TYR A 190 0.99 -7.37 6.96
N GLY A 191 1.26 -8.64 6.69
CA GLY A 191 2.27 -9.05 5.72
C GLY A 191 2.90 -10.38 6.06
N ASP A 192 4.14 -10.56 5.62
CA ASP A 192 4.91 -11.77 5.78
C ASP A 192 5.82 -11.71 7.00
N PHE A 193 5.53 -12.55 7.97
CA PHE A 193 6.33 -12.72 9.19
C PHE A 193 6.82 -14.15 9.23
N ALA A 194 7.75 -14.48 8.32
CA ALA A 194 8.03 -15.87 8.03
C ALA A 194 9.51 -16.21 8.14
N VAL A 195 9.80 -17.25 8.93
CA VAL A 195 11.08 -17.92 8.85
C VAL A 195 11.14 -18.74 7.58
N SER A 196 12.20 -18.57 6.82
CA SER A 196 12.48 -19.36 5.63
C SER A 196 13.64 -20.32 5.89
N PRO A 197 13.39 -21.54 6.41
CA PRO A 197 14.41 -22.57 6.62
C PRO A 197 14.49 -23.57 5.49
N GLY A 198 13.57 -23.49 4.59
CA GLY A 198 13.46 -24.44 3.49
C GLY A 198 13.13 -23.72 2.22
N PRO A 199 13.09 -24.48 1.16
CA PRO A 199 13.26 -24.05 -0.19
C PRO A 199 12.22 -23.11 -0.76
N SER A 200 11.08 -23.00 -0.18
CA SER A 200 9.96 -22.45 -0.93
C SER A 200 9.06 -21.51 -0.15
N ARG A 201 9.36 -21.20 1.11
CA ARG A 201 8.54 -20.26 1.87
C ARG A 201 9.03 -18.84 1.68
N GLY A 202 8.52 -18.18 0.65
CA GLY A 202 8.79 -16.77 0.37
C GLY A 202 8.08 -15.79 1.29
N GLY A 203 7.14 -16.27 2.11
CA GLY A 203 6.34 -15.45 2.99
C GLY A 203 5.24 -16.22 3.71
N GLY A 204 4.37 -15.49 4.38
CA GLY A 204 3.16 -15.97 5.05
C GLY A 204 2.89 -15.31 6.39
N PRO A 205 1.65 -15.47 6.91
CA PRO A 205 1.29 -14.91 8.20
C PRO A 205 2.13 -15.54 9.33
N PRO A 206 2.29 -14.83 10.46
CA PRO A 206 3.04 -15.33 11.61
C PRO A 206 2.40 -16.59 12.18
N THR A 207 3.25 -17.54 12.57
CA THR A 207 2.86 -18.80 13.21
C THR A 207 3.53 -18.95 14.59
N ASP A 208 3.28 -20.07 15.26
CA ASP A 208 3.96 -20.45 16.50
C ASP A 208 5.38 -21.02 16.29
N ARG A 209 5.87 -21.00 15.05
CA ARG A 209 7.21 -21.47 14.73
C ARG A 209 8.28 -20.69 15.51
N VAL A 210 9.16 -21.43 16.17
CA VAL A 210 10.28 -20.88 16.94
C VAL A 210 11.47 -20.62 16.02
N LEU A 211 12.04 -19.42 16.09
CA LEU A 211 13.24 -19.00 15.40
C LEU A 211 14.47 -19.74 15.94
N LYS A 212 15.34 -20.22 15.04
CA LYS A 212 16.57 -20.95 15.37
C LYS A 212 17.80 -20.22 14.82
N PRO A 213 18.97 -20.40 15.41
CA PRO A 213 20.20 -19.86 14.83
C PRO A 213 20.39 -20.31 13.39
N GLY A 214 20.73 -19.37 12.51
CA GLY A 214 20.87 -19.57 11.07
C GLY A 214 19.59 -19.47 10.25
N ASP A 215 18.43 -19.31 10.87
CA ASP A 215 17.19 -19.02 10.15
C ASP A 215 17.25 -17.66 9.44
N LEU A 216 16.72 -17.57 8.22
CA LEU A 216 16.41 -16.32 7.58
C LEU A 216 14.95 -15.96 7.90
N PHE A 217 14.74 -14.85 8.58
CA PHE A 217 13.41 -14.34 8.92
C PHE A 217 13.05 -13.17 8.01
N ILE A 218 12.08 -13.39 7.15
CA ILE A 218 11.53 -12.35 6.29
C ILE A 218 10.54 -11.53 7.13
N LEU A 219 10.86 -10.26 7.32
CA LEU A 219 10.02 -9.26 7.98
C LEU A 219 9.57 -8.28 6.91
N ASP A 220 8.42 -8.58 6.32
CA ASP A 220 7.84 -7.86 5.21
C ASP A 220 6.41 -7.47 5.57
N PHE A 221 6.16 -6.17 5.73
CA PHE A 221 4.84 -5.74 6.16
C PHE A 221 4.48 -4.33 5.71
N SER A 222 3.18 -4.18 5.56
CA SER A 222 2.51 -2.89 5.37
C SER A 222 2.02 -2.34 6.71
N VAL A 223 2.14 -1.03 6.89
CA VAL A 223 1.39 -0.26 7.89
C VAL A 223 0.31 0.53 7.17
N VAL A 224 -0.93 0.44 7.65
CA VAL A 224 -2.08 1.15 7.05
C VAL A 224 -2.53 2.28 7.98
N ILE A 225 -2.55 3.50 7.44
CA ILE A 225 -3.06 4.71 8.09
C ILE A 225 -4.07 5.38 7.16
N GLY A 226 -5.30 5.51 7.61
CA GLY A 226 -6.35 6.17 6.83
C GLY A 226 -6.57 5.57 5.44
N GLY A 227 -6.40 4.25 5.28
CA GLY A 227 -6.53 3.50 4.04
C GLY A 227 -5.29 3.46 3.15
N TYR A 228 -4.34 4.38 3.31
CA TYR A 228 -3.04 4.36 2.63
C TYR A 228 -2.05 3.48 3.37
N ARG A 229 -1.01 3.02 2.66
CA ARG A 229 -0.06 2.05 3.21
C ARG A 229 1.38 2.26 2.78
N SER A 230 2.29 1.76 3.60
CA SER A 230 3.66 1.45 3.24
C SER A 230 3.77 -0.04 2.88
N ASP A 231 4.86 -0.42 2.26
CA ASP A 231 5.18 -1.82 1.97
C ASP A 231 6.68 -1.99 1.78
N PHE A 232 7.36 -2.59 2.76
CA PHE A 232 8.81 -2.77 2.67
C PHE A 232 9.33 -3.86 3.59
N THR A 233 10.42 -4.47 3.15
CA THR A 233 10.97 -5.71 3.69
C THR A 233 12.41 -5.56 4.14
N ALA A 234 12.75 -6.22 5.25
CA ALA A 234 14.11 -6.62 5.59
C ALA A 234 14.13 -8.11 5.94
N THR A 235 15.16 -8.82 5.52
CA THR A 235 15.38 -10.19 5.97
C THR A 235 16.49 -10.23 7.00
N TRP A 236 16.22 -10.82 8.16
CA TRP A 236 17.16 -10.96 9.24
C TRP A 236 17.66 -12.40 9.36
N CYS A 237 18.98 -12.58 9.36
CA CYS A 237 19.57 -13.85 9.76
C CYS A 237 19.64 -13.93 11.28
N VAL A 238 19.01 -14.92 11.88
CA VAL A 238 19.05 -15.15 13.33
C VAL A 238 20.44 -15.65 13.75
N GLY A 239 21.22 -14.80 14.39
CA GLY A 239 22.62 -15.06 14.68
C GLY A 239 23.54 -14.78 13.50
N HIS A 240 24.24 -15.80 12.99
CA HIS A 240 25.27 -15.62 11.96
C HIS A 240 24.87 -16.25 10.63
N ALA A 241 24.98 -15.44 9.56
CA ALA A 241 24.77 -15.90 8.21
C ALA A 241 25.91 -16.79 7.72
N ASN A 242 25.57 -17.85 6.98
CA ASN A 242 26.56 -18.61 6.23
C ASN A 242 26.92 -17.91 4.89
N PRO A 243 28.04 -18.34 4.22
CA PRO A 243 28.46 -17.70 2.97
C PRO A 243 27.41 -17.74 1.83
N HIS A 244 26.56 -18.76 1.77
CA HIS A 244 25.50 -18.83 0.75
C HIS A 244 24.40 -17.79 1.02
N GLN A 245 23.99 -17.64 2.26
CA GLN A 245 23.03 -16.62 2.68
C GLN A 245 23.57 -15.20 2.44
N ALA A 246 24.84 -14.96 2.78
CA ALA A 246 25.49 -13.67 2.52
C ALA A 246 25.49 -13.34 1.02
N ARG A 247 25.79 -14.33 0.16
CA ARG A 247 25.73 -14.16 -1.30
C ARG A 247 24.33 -13.81 -1.80
N LEU A 248 23.26 -14.44 -1.27
CA LEU A 248 21.89 -14.07 -1.63
C LEU A 248 21.63 -12.60 -1.32
N TYR A 249 22.01 -12.15 -0.13
CA TYR A 249 21.82 -10.76 0.30
C TYR A 249 22.59 -9.77 -0.59
N GLU A 250 23.87 -10.03 -0.85
CA GLU A 250 24.69 -9.19 -1.73
C GLU A 250 24.10 -9.08 -3.14
N THR A 251 23.64 -10.22 -3.69
CA THR A 251 22.98 -10.23 -5.02
C THR A 251 21.68 -9.43 -5.02
N ALA A 252 20.84 -9.56 -3.97
CA ALA A 252 19.62 -8.79 -3.83
C ALA A 252 19.90 -7.27 -3.73
N CYS A 253 20.94 -6.86 -2.99
CA CYS A 253 21.37 -5.47 -2.91
C CYS A 253 21.82 -4.92 -4.28
N GLN A 254 22.57 -5.71 -5.06
CA GLN A 254 22.99 -5.33 -6.41
C GLN A 254 21.80 -5.23 -7.36
N ALA A 255 20.85 -6.17 -7.26
CA ALA A 255 19.62 -6.17 -8.04
C ALA A 255 18.73 -4.97 -7.73
N MET A 256 18.63 -4.58 -6.44
CA MET A 256 17.97 -3.35 -6.00
C MET A 256 18.57 -2.13 -6.70
N THR A 257 19.90 -1.99 -6.63
CA THR A 257 20.63 -0.85 -7.23
C THR A 257 20.43 -0.79 -8.75
N ALA A 258 20.45 -1.94 -9.43
CA ALA A 258 20.22 -1.98 -10.89
C ALA A 258 18.78 -1.55 -11.25
N ALA A 259 17.79 -1.98 -10.47
CA ALA A 259 16.39 -1.60 -10.67
C ALA A 259 16.13 -0.12 -10.31
N GLU A 260 16.73 0.41 -9.23
CA GLU A 260 16.67 1.84 -8.85
C GLU A 260 17.09 2.76 -10.00
N ALA A 261 18.13 2.38 -10.74
CA ALA A 261 18.61 3.15 -11.89
C ALA A 261 17.57 3.24 -13.03
N MET A 262 16.62 2.31 -13.07
CA MET A 262 15.54 2.27 -14.07
C MET A 262 14.26 2.98 -13.61
N LEU A 263 14.14 3.42 -12.36
CA LEU A 263 12.98 4.15 -11.86
C LEU A 263 13.00 5.62 -12.31
N VAL A 264 12.85 5.82 -13.60
CA VAL A 264 12.86 7.14 -14.26
C VAL A 264 11.58 7.30 -15.07
N PRO A 265 10.86 8.44 -14.98
CA PRO A 265 9.67 8.68 -15.79
C PRO A 265 9.96 8.51 -17.29
N GLY A 266 9.15 7.71 -17.97
CA GLY A 266 9.32 7.34 -19.37
C GLY A 266 9.87 5.93 -19.59
N ASN A 267 10.51 5.31 -18.60
CA ASN A 267 10.90 3.91 -18.68
C ASN A 267 9.68 3.00 -18.53
N THR A 268 9.77 1.79 -19.10
CA THR A 268 8.71 0.78 -18.94
C THR A 268 8.91 -0.02 -17.66
N ALA A 269 7.81 -0.48 -17.07
CA ALA A 269 7.83 -1.38 -15.93
C ALA A 269 8.56 -2.70 -16.25
N HIS A 270 8.47 -3.18 -17.50
CA HIS A 270 9.26 -4.30 -18.00
C HIS A 270 10.77 -4.07 -17.87
N ALA A 271 11.25 -2.87 -18.21
CA ALA A 271 12.69 -2.56 -18.15
C ALA A 271 13.23 -2.59 -16.71
N VAL A 272 12.42 -2.16 -15.73
CA VAL A 272 12.74 -2.26 -14.29
C VAL A 272 12.89 -3.73 -13.88
N HIS A 273 11.91 -4.58 -14.24
CA HIS A 273 11.97 -6.02 -13.98
C HIS A 273 13.20 -6.66 -14.64
N GLN A 274 13.48 -6.34 -15.90
CA GLN A 274 14.61 -6.89 -16.64
C GLN A 274 15.96 -6.55 -15.97
N ALA A 275 16.14 -5.30 -15.54
CA ALA A 275 17.37 -4.88 -14.88
C ALA A 275 17.62 -5.68 -13.59
N MET A 276 16.58 -5.88 -12.78
CA MET A 276 16.65 -6.70 -11.56
C MET A 276 16.94 -8.17 -11.87
N LYS A 277 16.20 -8.77 -12.80
CA LYS A 277 16.34 -10.18 -13.21
C LYS A 277 17.72 -10.49 -13.78
N GLN A 278 18.29 -9.56 -14.52
CA GLN A 278 19.63 -9.75 -15.13
C GLN A 278 20.71 -9.96 -14.08
N VAL A 279 20.68 -9.19 -12.98
CA VAL A 279 21.64 -9.34 -11.88
C VAL A 279 21.58 -10.75 -11.26
N PHE A 280 20.37 -11.25 -11.00
CA PHE A 280 20.20 -12.62 -10.49
C PHE A 280 20.67 -13.66 -11.51
N THR A 281 20.42 -13.43 -12.80
CA THR A 281 20.85 -14.33 -13.87
C THR A 281 22.36 -14.41 -13.95
N ASP A 282 23.05 -13.25 -13.94
CA ASP A 282 24.52 -13.17 -13.99
C ASP A 282 25.19 -13.80 -12.78
N ALA A 283 24.50 -13.76 -11.62
CA ALA A 283 24.94 -14.45 -10.41
C ALA A 283 24.64 -15.96 -10.40
N GLY A 284 24.00 -16.50 -11.46
CA GLY A 284 23.55 -17.91 -11.48
C GLY A 284 22.38 -18.21 -10.56
N LEU A 285 21.62 -17.17 -10.18
CA LEU A 285 20.46 -17.21 -9.29
C LEU A 285 19.16 -16.84 -10.01
N GLY A 286 19.16 -16.85 -11.36
CA GLY A 286 18.01 -16.44 -12.15
C GLY A 286 16.72 -17.16 -11.77
N ASP A 287 16.76 -18.47 -11.60
CA ASP A 287 15.58 -19.27 -11.23
C ASP A 287 15.16 -19.08 -9.76
N ALA A 288 16.06 -18.56 -8.93
CA ALA A 288 15.78 -18.26 -7.53
C ALA A 288 14.97 -16.97 -7.34
N PHE A 289 14.84 -16.12 -8.37
CA PHE A 289 13.97 -14.93 -8.39
C PHE A 289 12.68 -15.22 -9.17
N PRO A 290 11.59 -15.68 -8.52
CA PRO A 290 10.41 -16.21 -9.19
C PRO A 290 9.26 -15.23 -9.37
N HIS A 291 9.30 -14.04 -8.77
CA HIS A 291 8.18 -13.11 -8.70
C HIS A 291 8.45 -11.78 -9.43
N HIS A 292 7.51 -10.86 -9.36
CA HIS A 292 7.67 -9.49 -9.88
C HIS A 292 8.82 -8.74 -9.17
N ALA A 293 9.31 -7.68 -9.80
CA ALA A 293 10.38 -6.86 -9.21
C ALA A 293 9.85 -5.76 -8.28
N GLY A 294 8.53 -5.62 -8.19
CA GLY A 294 7.82 -4.63 -7.40
C GLY A 294 6.53 -4.17 -8.07
N HIS A 295 5.85 -3.24 -7.46
CA HIS A 295 4.56 -2.73 -7.89
C HIS A 295 4.30 -1.30 -7.42
N GLY A 296 3.21 -0.71 -7.88
CA GLY A 296 2.68 0.55 -7.35
C GLY A 296 2.02 0.36 -5.99
N LEU A 297 2.00 1.44 -5.21
CA LEU A 297 1.54 1.45 -3.83
C LEU A 297 0.68 2.69 -3.56
N GLY A 298 -0.38 2.53 -2.76
CA GLY A 298 -1.24 3.64 -2.38
C GLY A 298 -2.43 3.20 -1.54
N LEU A 299 -3.63 3.31 -2.08
CA LEU A 299 -4.84 2.70 -1.52
C LEU A 299 -4.91 1.20 -1.84
N GLY A 300 -4.51 0.81 -3.06
CA GLY A 300 -4.38 -0.59 -3.45
C GLY A 300 -3.05 -1.21 -3.00
N HIS A 301 -3.05 -2.54 -2.88
CA HIS A 301 -1.89 -3.36 -2.61
C HIS A 301 -2.11 -4.77 -3.21
N PRO A 302 -1.44 -5.06 -4.33
CA PRO A 302 -0.69 -4.14 -5.19
C PRO A 302 -1.59 -3.25 -6.07
N GLU A 303 -1.02 -2.16 -6.61
CA GLU A 303 -1.64 -1.39 -7.70
C GLU A 303 -0.59 -1.11 -8.81
N GLY A 304 -1.02 -0.58 -9.95
CA GLY A 304 -0.08 -0.24 -11.02
C GLY A 304 0.91 0.87 -10.65
N PRO A 305 2.12 0.87 -11.25
CA PRO A 305 2.60 -0.04 -12.28
C PRO A 305 3.06 -1.38 -11.72
N PHE A 306 2.96 -2.46 -12.52
CA PHE A 306 3.46 -3.78 -12.15
C PHE A 306 4.79 -4.09 -12.86
N PHE A 307 5.85 -4.31 -12.10
CA PHE A 307 7.17 -4.64 -12.62
C PHE A 307 7.28 -6.13 -12.92
N VAL A 308 6.68 -6.53 -14.04
CA VAL A 308 6.63 -7.93 -14.51
C VAL A 308 7.16 -8.06 -15.94
N PRO A 309 7.53 -9.26 -16.37
CA PRO A 309 7.91 -9.51 -17.76
C PRO A 309 6.80 -9.08 -18.72
N GLY A 310 7.15 -8.31 -19.74
CA GLY A 310 6.21 -7.90 -20.80
C GLY A 310 5.26 -6.77 -20.44
N SER A 311 5.33 -6.19 -19.22
CA SER A 311 4.51 -5.03 -18.85
C SER A 311 4.75 -3.84 -19.77
N GLN A 312 3.68 -3.28 -20.33
CA GLN A 312 3.71 -2.10 -21.20
C GLN A 312 3.50 -0.79 -20.44
N GLU A 313 3.32 -0.85 -19.13
CA GLU A 313 3.11 0.33 -18.31
C GLU A 313 4.37 1.20 -18.30
N VAL A 314 4.19 2.50 -18.53
CA VAL A 314 5.26 3.49 -18.52
C VAL A 314 5.24 4.24 -17.20
N LEU A 315 6.39 4.42 -16.58
CA LEU A 315 6.55 5.18 -15.33
C LEU A 315 6.22 6.66 -15.56
N VAL A 316 5.50 7.24 -14.64
CA VAL A 316 5.17 8.67 -14.62
C VAL A 316 5.70 9.34 -13.37
N ALA A 317 5.92 10.65 -13.44
CA ALA A 317 6.26 11.41 -12.23
C ALA A 317 5.09 11.36 -11.24
N GLY A 318 5.39 11.08 -9.97
CA GLY A 318 4.40 10.87 -8.92
C GLY A 318 4.01 9.41 -8.71
N ASP A 319 4.47 8.45 -9.54
CA ASP A 319 4.34 7.04 -9.20
C ASP A 319 5.04 6.76 -7.87
N LEU A 320 4.29 6.15 -6.94
CA LEU A 320 4.86 5.65 -5.71
C LEU A 320 4.87 4.13 -5.81
N VAL A 321 6.07 3.54 -5.69
CA VAL A 321 6.33 2.15 -6.04
C VAL A 321 7.21 1.45 -5.02
N THR A 322 7.18 0.11 -5.03
CA THR A 322 8.14 -0.75 -4.35
C THR A 322 9.18 -1.29 -5.31
N LEU A 323 10.36 -1.65 -4.80
CA LEU A 323 11.29 -2.61 -5.41
C LEU A 323 11.61 -3.67 -4.39
N GLU A 324 11.48 -4.94 -4.77
CA GLU A 324 11.54 -6.07 -3.85
C GLU A 324 12.35 -7.27 -4.37
N PRO A 325 13.65 -7.10 -4.66
CA PRO A 325 14.47 -8.23 -5.06
C PRO A 325 14.48 -9.32 -3.99
N GLY A 326 14.15 -10.55 -4.41
CA GLY A 326 14.13 -11.72 -3.55
C GLY A 326 14.73 -12.94 -4.21
N ALA A 327 15.34 -13.83 -3.43
CA ALA A 327 15.87 -15.08 -3.89
C ALA A 327 15.58 -16.20 -2.90
N TYR A 328 15.12 -17.34 -3.42
CA TYR A 328 14.66 -18.48 -2.62
C TYR A 328 15.36 -19.71 -3.14
N VAL A 329 16.27 -20.29 -2.30
CA VAL A 329 17.15 -21.39 -2.68
C VAL A 329 17.01 -22.56 -1.70
N ASP A 330 16.75 -23.73 -2.22
CA ASP A 330 16.61 -24.96 -1.48
C ASP A 330 17.84 -25.23 -0.59
N GLY A 331 17.60 -25.50 0.68
CA GLY A 331 18.65 -25.78 1.66
C GLY A 331 19.44 -24.55 2.13
N VAL A 332 19.22 -23.36 1.56
CA VAL A 332 19.84 -22.09 1.98
C VAL A 332 18.84 -21.22 2.71
N GLY A 333 17.64 -21.06 2.14
CA GLY A 333 16.56 -20.23 2.64
C GLY A 333 16.06 -19.23 1.62
N GLY A 334 15.08 -18.43 2.01
CA GLY A 334 14.53 -17.31 1.25
C GLY A 334 14.92 -15.97 1.84
N LEU A 335 15.22 -15.04 0.97
CA LEU A 335 15.56 -13.67 1.30
C LEU A 335 14.83 -12.70 0.38
N ARG A 336 14.26 -11.65 0.95
CA ARG A 336 13.70 -10.49 0.24
C ARG A 336 14.12 -9.22 0.98
N ILE A 337 14.47 -8.19 0.22
CA ILE A 337 14.64 -6.82 0.72
C ILE A 337 13.77 -5.91 -0.11
N GLU A 338 13.22 -4.86 0.48
CA GLU A 338 12.30 -4.00 -0.25
C GLU A 338 12.34 -2.56 0.26
N ARG A 339 12.10 -1.61 -0.62
CA ARG A 339 11.97 -0.18 -0.33
C ARG A 339 10.84 0.47 -1.10
N ASN A 340 10.31 1.55 -0.53
CA ASN A 340 9.36 2.42 -1.20
C ASN A 340 10.05 3.63 -1.83
N TYR A 341 9.61 3.99 -3.04
CA TYR A 341 10.18 5.08 -3.82
C TYR A 341 9.10 5.98 -4.41
N LEU A 342 9.43 7.27 -4.53
CA LEU A 342 8.67 8.25 -5.31
C LEU A 342 9.44 8.58 -6.57
N VAL A 343 8.86 8.29 -7.74
CA VAL A 343 9.49 8.46 -9.05
C VAL A 343 9.28 9.89 -9.55
N GLY A 344 10.34 10.53 -10.05
CA GLY A 344 10.28 11.87 -10.64
C GLY A 344 9.87 12.94 -9.62
N ALA A 345 10.33 12.83 -8.38
CA ALA A 345 10.03 13.77 -7.30
C ALA A 345 10.47 15.21 -7.62
N ASP A 346 11.52 15.38 -8.42
CA ASP A 346 12.03 16.68 -8.93
C ASP A 346 11.06 17.37 -9.90
N ARG A 347 10.11 16.64 -10.46
CA ARG A 347 9.09 17.15 -11.41
C ARG A 347 7.77 17.50 -10.74
N LEU A 348 7.65 17.25 -9.44
CA LEU A 348 6.45 17.57 -8.69
C LEU A 348 6.45 19.04 -8.25
N PRO A 349 5.27 19.64 -8.00
CA PRO A 349 5.20 21.02 -7.50
C PRO A 349 5.97 21.21 -6.20
N ALA A 350 6.54 22.39 -5.99
CA ALA A 350 7.21 22.73 -4.75
C ALA A 350 6.28 22.51 -3.54
N GLY A 351 6.80 21.86 -2.50
CA GLY A 351 6.03 21.48 -1.31
C GLY A 351 5.18 20.22 -1.48
N ALA A 352 5.14 19.60 -2.66
CA ALA A 352 4.46 18.32 -2.88
C ALA A 352 5.15 17.13 -2.19
N VAL A 353 6.45 17.26 -1.98
CA VAL A 353 7.28 16.22 -1.37
C VAL A 353 7.55 16.59 0.07
N PRO A 354 7.19 15.75 1.06
CA PRO A 354 7.55 15.99 2.46
C PRO A 354 9.07 15.98 2.63
N GLU A 355 9.56 16.55 3.74
CA GLU A 355 10.99 16.57 4.10
C GLU A 355 11.51 15.16 4.45
N VAL A 356 11.56 14.26 3.48
CA VAL A 356 12.06 12.88 3.65
C VAL A 356 13.48 12.69 3.12
N GLY A 357 14.04 13.68 2.44
CA GLY A 357 15.38 13.66 1.84
C GLY A 357 15.40 14.43 0.53
N LEU A 358 16.56 14.43 -0.12
CA LEU A 358 16.71 15.00 -1.45
C LEU A 358 16.56 13.88 -2.50
N PRO A 359 15.88 14.15 -3.62
CA PRO A 359 15.87 13.23 -4.75
C PRO A 359 17.29 12.98 -5.29
N SER A 360 17.50 11.82 -5.87
CA SER A 360 18.73 11.51 -6.63
C SER A 360 18.84 12.40 -7.89
N ALA A 361 19.96 12.32 -8.58
CA ALA A 361 20.15 13.02 -9.85
C ALA A 361 19.11 12.64 -10.93
N THR A 362 18.45 11.50 -10.80
CA THR A 362 17.37 11.03 -11.69
C THR A 362 15.97 11.41 -11.20
N GLY A 363 15.86 12.19 -10.12
CA GLY A 363 14.58 12.55 -9.50
C GLY A 363 13.95 11.44 -8.65
N LEU A 364 14.66 10.33 -8.40
CA LEU A 364 14.17 9.25 -7.54
C LEU A 364 14.34 9.62 -6.07
N LEU A 365 13.28 9.53 -5.30
CA LEU A 365 13.29 9.74 -3.85
C LEU A 365 12.97 8.43 -3.11
N THR A 366 13.90 7.96 -2.30
CA THR A 366 13.67 6.82 -1.41
C THR A 366 12.88 7.28 -0.18
N LEU A 367 11.71 6.69 0.02
CA LEU A 367 10.81 7.05 1.13
C LEU A 367 11.12 6.30 2.41
N THR A 368 11.61 5.06 2.33
CA THR A 368 11.94 4.20 3.48
C THR A 368 13.43 4.27 3.81
N ARG A 369 13.75 4.42 5.10
CA ARG A 369 15.12 4.59 5.62
C ARG A 369 15.58 3.42 6.49
N HIS A 370 14.79 2.35 6.56
CA HIS A 370 15.16 1.18 7.36
C HIS A 370 16.46 0.54 6.86
N ALA A 371 17.20 -0.06 7.77
CA ALA A 371 18.36 -0.83 7.39
C ALA A 371 17.89 -2.09 6.64
N LEU A 372 18.43 -2.31 5.46
CA LEU A 372 18.24 -3.57 4.74
C LEU A 372 19.00 -4.72 5.39
N GLY A 373 19.70 -4.42 6.49
CA GLY A 373 20.68 -5.20 7.22
C GLY A 373 20.31 -6.66 7.40
N PHE A 374 21.32 -7.49 7.62
CA PHE A 374 21.21 -8.90 7.38
C PHE A 374 21.49 -9.76 8.64
N GLN A 375 22.11 -9.18 9.65
CA GLN A 375 22.40 -9.92 10.90
C GLN A 375 21.72 -9.25 12.08
N THR A 376 21.08 -10.05 12.92
CA THR A 376 20.56 -9.54 14.19
C THR A 376 21.72 -9.24 15.13
N GLY A 377 21.61 -8.16 15.90
CA GLY A 377 22.65 -7.72 16.82
C GLY A 377 22.82 -8.60 18.09
N ARG A 378 22.14 -9.75 18.17
CA ARG A 378 22.17 -10.67 19.32
C ARG A 378 22.26 -12.11 18.90
#